data_c72c3932bf9c6c7f5dd48e76757a77de
#
_entry.id   c72c3932bf9c6c7f5dd48e76757a77de
#
_cell.length_a   1.000
_cell.length_b   1.000
_cell.length_c   1.000
_cell.angle_alpha   90.00
_cell.angle_beta   90.00
_cell.angle_gamma   90.00
#
_symmetry.space_group_name_H-M   'P 1'
#
loop_
_entity.id
_entity.type
_entity.pdbx_description
1 polymer ?
#
loop_
_entity_poly.entity_id
_entity_poly.type
_entity_poly.pdbx_seq_one_letter_code
_entity_poly.pdbx_strand_id
1 'polypeptide(L)'
;MELFNKMIAAALKVSVHQVDNTLSLLGGGATIPFISRYRKEATGGLDEVQIGEIKDRNDKLCELAKRKETILSTIEEQGKLTEELRKRIEQSWDATEVEDIYLPYKPKRKTRAEAARQKGLEPLATLLLLQRENHLDSRLPAFVKGDVKDEEDALKGARDIIAEQVSEDERARNQLRNQFSRQAVITSKVVKGKEEEAAKYRDYFDFSEPLKRCSSHRLLAIRRGESEGLLKVSISPDDEECAGRLEQMYVRGNNECSRQVGEAVRDAYKRLLKPSIETEFSALSKEKADEEAIRVFAGNLRQLLLAPPLGQKRVMGVDPGYRTGCKIVCLDAQGSLLHNETCLLYTSDAADDLIG
;
A
#
# COMPACT_ATOMS: atom_id res chain seq x y z
N MET A 1 22.91 14.76 -0.06
CA MET A 1 22.05 15.74 0.65
C MET A 1 21.57 16.89 -0.26
N GLU A 2 22.44 17.55 -1.02
CA GLU A 2 22.02 18.63 -1.92
C GLU A 2 20.94 18.25 -2.94
N LEU A 3 21.00 17.02 -3.48
CA LEU A 3 19.98 16.49 -4.39
C LEU A 3 18.61 16.36 -3.70
N PHE A 4 18.58 15.84 -2.47
CA PHE A 4 17.33 15.67 -1.71
C PHE A 4 16.69 17.03 -1.42
N ASN A 5 17.49 18.00 -0.99
CA ASN A 5 17.01 19.34 -0.71
C ASN A 5 16.39 19.99 -1.96
N LYS A 6 16.98 19.78 -3.15
CA LYS A 6 16.41 20.25 -4.43
C LYS A 6 15.09 19.55 -4.76
N MET A 7 15.01 18.23 -4.56
CA MET A 7 13.79 17.44 -4.82
C MET A 7 12.65 17.87 -3.89
N ILE A 8 12.94 18.02 -2.59
CA ILE A 8 11.97 18.45 -1.58
C ILE A 8 11.50 19.88 -1.87
N ALA A 9 12.43 20.79 -2.14
CA ALA A 9 12.13 22.17 -2.46
C ALA A 9 11.20 22.31 -3.69
N ALA A 10 11.48 21.55 -4.76
CA ALA A 10 10.65 21.52 -5.95
C ALA A 10 9.24 20.97 -5.66
N ALA A 11 9.14 19.89 -4.88
CA ALA A 11 7.86 19.25 -4.55
C ALA A 11 6.96 20.14 -3.67
N LEU A 12 7.55 20.86 -2.71
CA LEU A 12 6.81 21.70 -1.75
C LEU A 12 6.72 23.18 -2.18
N LYS A 13 7.34 23.52 -3.32
CA LYS A 13 7.41 24.91 -3.83
C LYS A 13 8.00 25.90 -2.82
N VAL A 14 9.04 25.46 -2.12
CA VAL A 14 9.82 26.27 -1.19
C VAL A 14 11.26 26.42 -1.69
N SER A 15 12.07 27.29 -1.11
CA SER A 15 13.46 27.43 -1.50
C SER A 15 14.33 26.30 -0.94
N VAL A 16 15.41 25.96 -1.63
CA VAL A 16 16.40 24.97 -1.16
C VAL A 16 16.99 25.37 0.19
N HIS A 17 17.20 26.67 0.39
CA HIS A 17 17.72 27.22 1.65
C HIS A 17 16.75 27.00 2.83
N GLN A 18 15.45 27.14 2.61
CA GLN A 18 14.43 26.83 3.64
C GLN A 18 14.46 25.35 4.03
N VAL A 19 14.62 24.45 3.06
CA VAL A 19 14.74 23.00 3.31
C VAL A 19 16.02 22.70 4.11
N ASP A 20 17.16 23.25 3.69
CA ASP A 20 18.46 23.02 4.31
C ASP A 20 18.46 23.49 5.78
N ASN A 21 18.01 24.72 6.03
CA ASN A 21 17.89 25.26 7.38
C ASN A 21 16.95 24.43 8.26
N THR A 22 15.80 24.01 7.69
CA THR A 22 14.84 23.19 8.43
C THR A 22 15.43 21.86 8.83
N LEU A 23 16.10 21.15 7.90
CA LEU A 23 16.74 19.86 8.17
C LEU A 23 17.91 20.01 9.13
N SER A 24 18.68 21.11 9.05
CA SER A 24 19.75 21.40 10.00
C SER A 24 19.22 21.59 11.43
N LEU A 25 18.12 22.33 11.59
CA LEU A 25 17.49 22.54 12.90
C LEU A 25 16.91 21.23 13.47
N LEU A 26 16.26 20.43 12.63
CA LEU A 26 15.74 19.10 13.03
C LEU A 26 16.88 18.15 13.43
N GLY A 27 17.97 18.12 12.65
CA GLY A 27 19.19 17.36 12.97
C GLY A 27 19.86 17.80 14.26
N GLY A 28 19.73 19.08 14.64
CA GLY A 28 20.16 19.63 15.91
C GLY A 28 19.21 19.30 17.09
N GLY A 29 18.17 18.47 16.88
CA GLY A 29 17.23 18.04 17.92
C GLY A 29 16.06 19.01 18.18
N ALA A 30 15.88 20.04 17.35
CA ALA A 30 14.74 20.94 17.48
C ALA A 30 13.44 20.24 17.05
N THR A 31 12.36 20.45 17.80
CA THR A 31 11.04 19.88 17.45
C THR A 31 10.32 20.76 16.42
N ILE A 32 9.40 20.15 15.65
CA ILE A 32 8.60 20.85 14.63
C ILE A 32 7.89 22.08 15.23
N PRO A 33 7.15 21.97 16.37
CA PRO A 33 6.51 23.13 16.98
C PRO A 33 7.49 24.22 17.44
N PHE A 34 8.69 23.85 17.89
CA PHE A 34 9.72 24.80 18.25
C PHE A 34 10.23 25.59 17.04
N ILE A 35 10.49 24.90 15.94
CA ILE A 35 10.99 25.53 14.71
C ILE A 35 9.93 26.50 14.16
N SER A 36 8.67 26.08 14.05
CA SER A 36 7.59 26.89 13.49
C SER A 36 7.29 28.14 14.31
N ARG A 37 7.52 28.12 15.61
CA ARG A 37 7.25 29.26 16.51
C ARG A 37 8.44 30.16 16.74
N TYR A 38 9.63 29.60 16.94
CA TYR A 38 10.80 30.30 17.44
C TYR A 38 11.96 30.40 16.46
N ARG A 39 11.84 29.81 15.24
CA ARG A 39 12.89 29.86 14.20
C ARG A 39 12.35 30.25 12.82
N LYS A 40 11.33 31.09 12.82
CA LYS A 40 10.69 31.59 11.57
C LYS A 40 11.67 32.31 10.67
N GLU A 41 12.59 33.09 11.25
CA GLU A 41 13.65 33.80 10.53
C GLU A 41 14.57 32.87 9.77
N ALA A 42 14.89 31.71 10.35
CA ALA A 42 15.78 30.71 9.73
C ALA A 42 15.06 29.91 8.63
N THR A 43 13.77 29.65 8.81
CA THR A 43 12.99 28.82 7.86
C THR A 43 12.20 29.66 6.84
N GLY A 44 12.29 30.99 6.91
CA GLY A 44 11.53 31.90 6.02
C GLY A 44 10.02 31.80 6.23
N GLY A 45 9.59 31.56 7.47
CA GLY A 45 8.19 31.58 7.87
C GLY A 45 7.41 30.28 7.59
N LEU A 46 8.08 29.14 7.40
CA LEU A 46 7.41 27.85 7.24
C LEU A 46 6.55 27.52 8.46
N ASP A 47 5.36 26.96 8.19
CA ASP A 47 4.45 26.48 9.23
C ASP A 47 4.77 25.03 9.68
N GLU A 48 4.05 24.56 10.70
CA GLU A 48 4.26 23.21 11.26
C GLU A 48 4.01 22.10 10.22
N VAL A 49 3.07 22.30 9.30
CA VAL A 49 2.73 21.31 8.26
C VAL A 49 3.87 21.22 7.25
N GLN A 50 4.34 22.36 6.75
CA GLN A 50 5.44 22.42 5.79
C GLN A 50 6.74 21.84 6.37
N ILE A 51 7.05 22.15 7.63
CA ILE A 51 8.21 21.58 8.32
C ILE A 51 8.07 20.07 8.48
N GLY A 52 6.87 19.58 8.82
CA GLY A 52 6.55 18.17 8.89
C GLY A 52 6.74 17.46 7.55
N GLU A 53 6.20 18.04 6.47
CA GLU A 53 6.34 17.49 5.12
C GLU A 53 7.80 17.46 4.64
N ILE A 54 8.61 18.47 4.97
CA ILE A 54 10.05 18.46 4.67
C ILE A 54 10.73 17.28 5.37
N LYS A 55 10.45 17.08 6.66
CA LYS A 55 11.00 15.97 7.45
C LYS A 55 10.60 14.62 6.85
N ASP A 56 9.32 14.39 6.64
CA ASP A 56 8.79 13.10 6.15
C ASP A 56 9.34 12.74 4.77
N ARG A 57 9.44 13.73 3.86
CA ARG A 57 10.05 13.53 2.54
C ARG A 57 11.53 13.22 2.62
N ASN A 58 12.26 13.91 3.50
CA ASN A 58 13.68 13.64 3.72
C ASN A 58 13.89 12.23 4.27
N ASP A 59 13.10 11.82 5.27
CA ASP A 59 13.18 10.50 5.87
C ASP A 59 12.90 9.40 4.81
N LYS A 60 11.85 9.56 3.99
CA LYS A 60 11.53 8.64 2.85
C LYS A 60 12.68 8.58 1.83
N LEU A 61 13.30 9.69 1.46
CA LEU A 61 14.44 9.72 0.53
C LEU A 61 15.69 9.05 1.14
N CYS A 62 15.96 9.28 2.41
CA CYS A 62 17.06 8.63 3.10
C CYS A 62 16.87 7.11 3.22
N GLU A 63 15.66 6.66 3.52
CA GLU A 63 15.31 5.23 3.53
C GLU A 63 15.47 4.60 2.14
N LEU A 64 14.98 5.27 1.10
CA LEU A 64 15.14 4.79 -0.26
C LEU A 64 16.61 4.73 -0.69
N ALA A 65 17.43 5.72 -0.32
CA ALA A 65 18.86 5.71 -0.59
C ALA A 65 19.56 4.50 0.06
N LYS A 66 19.30 4.25 1.34
CA LYS A 66 19.81 3.06 2.04
C LYS A 66 19.33 1.77 1.39
N ARG A 67 18.08 1.74 0.97
CA ARG A 67 17.51 0.58 0.27
C ARG A 67 18.22 0.32 -1.06
N LYS A 68 18.49 1.36 -1.84
CA LYS A 68 19.27 1.26 -3.10
C LYS A 68 20.67 0.71 -2.86
N GLU A 69 21.37 1.17 -1.83
CA GLU A 69 22.71 0.65 -1.46
C GLU A 69 22.64 -0.86 -1.17
N THR A 70 21.64 -1.30 -0.40
CA THR A 70 21.44 -2.73 -0.12
C THR A 70 21.13 -3.52 -1.39
N ILE A 71 20.32 -2.99 -2.28
CA ILE A 71 19.96 -3.63 -3.56
C ILE A 71 21.21 -3.77 -4.46
N LEU A 72 21.97 -2.69 -4.60
CA LEU A 72 23.19 -2.68 -5.42
C LEU A 72 24.21 -3.69 -4.88
N SER A 73 24.47 -3.71 -3.57
CA SER A 73 25.35 -4.70 -2.94
C SER A 73 24.87 -6.14 -3.20
N THR A 74 23.58 -6.41 -3.03
CA THR A 74 23.03 -7.75 -3.26
C THR A 74 23.17 -8.22 -4.70
N ILE A 75 22.98 -7.32 -5.68
CA ILE A 75 23.11 -7.66 -7.12
C ILE A 75 24.60 -7.83 -7.48
N GLU A 76 25.48 -7.01 -6.91
CA GLU A 76 26.92 -7.09 -7.11
C GLU A 76 27.51 -8.39 -6.57
N GLU A 77 27.11 -8.83 -5.37
CA GLU A 77 27.47 -10.12 -4.78
C GLU A 77 27.07 -11.32 -5.65
N GLN A 78 25.98 -11.18 -6.44
CA GLN A 78 25.55 -12.19 -7.41
C GLN A 78 26.33 -12.11 -8.75
N GLY A 79 27.21 -11.12 -8.92
CA GLY A 79 27.93 -10.91 -10.18
C GLY A 79 27.05 -10.49 -11.35
N LYS A 80 25.85 -9.96 -11.10
CA LYS A 80 24.85 -9.59 -12.11
C LYS A 80 24.70 -8.08 -12.30
N LEU A 81 25.45 -7.26 -11.58
CA LEU A 81 25.37 -5.80 -11.66
C LEU A 81 26.07 -5.28 -12.91
N THR A 82 25.30 -4.77 -13.86
CA THR A 82 25.81 -4.07 -15.03
C THR A 82 25.83 -2.55 -14.79
N GLU A 83 26.66 -1.82 -15.53
CA GLU A 83 26.70 -0.35 -15.44
C GLU A 83 25.36 0.31 -15.81
N GLU A 84 24.62 -0.27 -16.73
CA GLU A 84 23.28 0.20 -17.12
C GLU A 84 22.28 0.00 -15.99
N LEU A 85 22.29 -1.18 -15.35
CA LEU A 85 21.42 -1.49 -14.21
C LEU A 85 21.74 -0.60 -13.01
N ARG A 86 23.03 -0.38 -12.71
CA ARG A 86 23.49 0.52 -11.66
C ARG A 86 22.92 1.93 -11.88
N LYS A 87 23.08 2.48 -13.08
CA LYS A 87 22.58 3.82 -13.42
C LYS A 87 21.05 3.92 -13.29
N ARG A 88 20.31 2.91 -13.73
CA ARG A 88 18.85 2.88 -13.57
C ARG A 88 18.42 2.95 -12.12
N ILE A 89 19.04 2.13 -11.25
CA ILE A 89 18.73 2.13 -9.82
C ILE A 89 19.12 3.46 -9.17
N GLU A 90 20.28 4.01 -9.49
CA GLU A 90 20.75 5.26 -8.92
C GLU A 90 19.90 6.47 -9.34
N GLN A 91 19.41 6.52 -10.56
CA GLN A 91 18.63 7.62 -11.10
C GLN A 91 17.16 7.60 -10.66
N SER A 92 16.58 6.43 -10.41
CA SER A 92 15.19 6.33 -9.98
C SER A 92 15.04 6.71 -8.50
N TRP A 93 14.06 7.56 -8.20
CA TRP A 93 13.63 7.94 -6.86
C TRP A 93 12.18 7.51 -6.57
N ASP A 94 11.67 6.58 -7.37
CA ASP A 94 10.42 5.88 -7.12
C ASP A 94 10.72 4.53 -6.45
N ALA A 95 10.25 4.37 -5.22
CA ALA A 95 10.46 3.15 -4.44
C ALA A 95 9.88 1.91 -5.14
N THR A 96 8.74 2.08 -5.82
CA THR A 96 8.05 1.01 -6.55
C THR A 96 8.87 0.56 -7.75
N GLU A 97 9.40 1.50 -8.53
CA GLU A 97 10.27 1.21 -9.67
C GLU A 97 11.58 0.53 -9.24
N VAL A 98 12.21 1.01 -8.16
CA VAL A 98 13.44 0.42 -7.60
C VAL A 98 13.21 -1.02 -7.14
N GLU A 99 12.09 -1.29 -6.46
CA GLU A 99 11.75 -2.65 -6.03
C GLU A 99 11.42 -3.57 -7.23
N ASP A 100 10.75 -3.07 -8.27
CA ASP A 100 10.48 -3.86 -9.49
C ASP A 100 11.76 -4.22 -10.22
N ILE A 101 12.72 -3.28 -10.36
CA ILE A 101 14.04 -3.55 -10.94
C ILE A 101 14.78 -4.64 -10.13
N TYR A 102 14.60 -4.65 -8.81
CA TYR A 102 15.25 -5.62 -7.93
C TYR A 102 14.61 -7.01 -7.93
N LEU A 103 13.30 -7.14 -8.27
CA LEU A 103 12.57 -8.42 -8.17
C LEU A 103 13.28 -9.62 -8.80
N PRO A 104 13.85 -9.55 -10.04
CA PRO A 104 14.54 -10.69 -10.64
C PRO A 104 15.82 -11.11 -9.91
N TYR A 105 16.40 -10.21 -9.12
CA TYR A 105 17.67 -10.41 -8.40
C TYR A 105 17.46 -10.74 -6.91
N LYS A 106 16.23 -10.59 -6.42
CA LYS A 106 15.91 -10.83 -5.02
C LYS A 106 16.16 -12.31 -4.67
N PRO A 107 16.96 -12.61 -3.61
CA PRO A 107 17.19 -13.98 -3.17
C PRO A 107 15.87 -14.70 -2.87
N LYS A 108 15.63 -15.80 -3.57
CA LYS A 108 14.38 -16.57 -3.48
C LYS A 108 14.59 -17.79 -2.58
N ARG A 109 13.62 -18.03 -1.71
CA ARG A 109 13.63 -19.24 -0.85
C ARG A 109 12.59 -20.21 -1.37
N LYS A 110 13.02 -21.41 -1.86
CA LYS A 110 12.17 -22.56 -2.18
C LYS A 110 10.89 -22.24 -2.98
N THR A 111 11.01 -21.45 -4.06
CA THR A 111 9.87 -21.22 -4.95
C THR A 111 9.63 -22.49 -5.81
N ARG A 112 8.41 -22.61 -6.39
CA ARG A 112 8.12 -23.69 -7.35
C ARG A 112 9.03 -23.61 -8.56
N ALA A 113 9.29 -22.40 -9.05
CA ALA A 113 10.19 -22.15 -10.16
C ALA A 113 11.63 -22.54 -9.85
N GLU A 114 12.12 -22.25 -8.64
CA GLU A 114 13.45 -22.65 -8.21
C GLU A 114 13.57 -24.17 -8.12
N ALA A 115 12.57 -24.86 -7.59
CA ALA A 115 12.54 -26.31 -7.61
C ALA A 115 12.54 -26.89 -9.04
N ALA A 116 11.84 -26.25 -9.97
CA ALA A 116 11.83 -26.65 -11.37
C ALA A 116 13.19 -26.38 -12.07
N ARG A 117 13.88 -25.27 -11.73
CA ARG A 117 15.25 -25.03 -12.21
C ARG A 117 16.24 -26.09 -11.72
N GLN A 118 16.13 -26.49 -10.45
CA GLN A 118 16.95 -27.57 -9.89
C GLN A 118 16.71 -28.90 -10.56
N LYS A 119 15.50 -29.16 -11.06
CA LYS A 119 15.18 -30.32 -11.92
C LYS A 119 15.70 -30.17 -13.37
N GLY A 120 16.34 -29.06 -13.73
CA GLY A 120 16.88 -28.81 -15.07
C GLY A 120 15.84 -28.45 -16.14
N LEU A 121 14.70 -27.86 -15.73
CA LEU A 121 13.58 -27.55 -16.65
C LEU A 121 13.67 -26.15 -17.29
N GLU A 122 14.70 -25.36 -17.00
CA GLU A 122 14.89 -24.03 -17.58
C GLU A 122 15.02 -24.03 -19.11
N PRO A 123 15.72 -25.00 -19.74
CA PRO A 123 15.75 -25.07 -21.22
C PRO A 123 14.37 -25.34 -21.83
N LEU A 124 13.51 -26.14 -21.16
CA LEU A 124 12.13 -26.35 -21.59
C LEU A 124 11.31 -25.06 -21.48
N ALA A 125 11.42 -24.33 -20.38
CA ALA A 125 10.76 -23.02 -20.24
C ALA A 125 11.19 -22.04 -21.34
N THR A 126 12.48 -22.00 -21.70
CA THR A 126 13.01 -21.18 -22.78
C THR A 126 12.44 -21.61 -24.13
N LEU A 127 12.37 -22.92 -24.40
CA LEU A 127 11.77 -23.47 -25.62
C LEU A 127 10.31 -23.06 -25.75
N LEU A 128 9.53 -23.18 -24.67
CA LEU A 128 8.12 -22.76 -24.64
C LEU A 128 7.97 -21.25 -24.93
N LEU A 129 8.81 -20.40 -24.31
CA LEU A 129 8.76 -18.94 -24.52
C LEU A 129 9.11 -18.51 -25.94
N LEU A 130 9.94 -19.26 -26.65
CA LEU A 130 10.24 -19.00 -28.07
C LEU A 130 9.03 -19.24 -28.97
N GLN A 131 8.11 -20.14 -28.59
CA GLN A 131 6.86 -20.46 -29.29
C GLN A 131 7.04 -20.83 -30.77
N ARG A 132 8.18 -21.42 -31.12
CA ARG A 132 8.53 -21.80 -32.50
C ARG A 132 8.41 -23.30 -32.76
N GLU A 133 8.31 -24.12 -31.71
CA GLU A 133 8.23 -25.57 -31.83
C GLU A 133 6.80 -26.01 -32.11
N ASN A 134 6.60 -26.74 -33.20
CA ASN A 134 5.31 -27.27 -33.60
C ASN A 134 5.09 -28.73 -33.16
N HIS A 135 6.17 -29.41 -32.77
CA HIS A 135 6.14 -30.82 -32.36
C HIS A 135 6.67 -30.95 -30.91
N LEU A 136 6.02 -30.25 -29.98
CA LEU A 136 6.43 -30.22 -28.58
C LEU A 136 6.52 -31.63 -27.97
N ASP A 137 5.54 -32.49 -28.28
CA ASP A 137 5.46 -33.86 -27.76
C ASP A 137 6.71 -34.66 -28.06
N SER A 138 7.34 -34.44 -29.23
CA SER A 138 8.60 -35.15 -29.57
C SER A 138 9.81 -34.65 -28.76
N ARG A 139 9.72 -33.50 -28.15
CA ARG A 139 10.79 -32.88 -27.34
C ARG A 139 10.67 -33.21 -25.84
N LEU A 140 9.43 -33.45 -25.35
CA LEU A 140 9.15 -33.62 -23.93
C LEU A 140 9.89 -34.80 -23.29
N PRO A 141 9.99 -35.98 -23.92
CA PRO A 141 10.70 -37.13 -23.34
C PRO A 141 12.15 -36.85 -22.94
N ALA A 142 12.79 -35.89 -23.64
CA ALA A 142 14.17 -35.48 -23.33
C ALA A 142 14.32 -34.78 -21.96
N PHE A 143 13.22 -34.27 -21.42
CA PHE A 143 13.18 -33.54 -20.13
C PHE A 143 12.68 -34.42 -18.97
N VAL A 144 12.17 -35.59 -19.24
CA VAL A 144 11.75 -36.57 -18.23
C VAL A 144 12.99 -37.32 -17.71
N LYS A 145 13.70 -36.69 -16.75
CA LYS A 145 14.94 -37.23 -16.16
C LYS A 145 15.00 -36.91 -14.66
N GLY A 146 15.73 -37.72 -13.92
CA GLY A 146 15.95 -37.49 -12.48
C GLY A 146 14.65 -37.48 -11.71
N ASP A 147 14.36 -36.32 -11.06
CA ASP A 147 13.18 -36.14 -10.22
C ASP A 147 11.91 -35.72 -11.00
N VAL A 148 11.96 -35.67 -12.34
CA VAL A 148 10.82 -35.38 -13.21
C VAL A 148 10.08 -36.68 -13.51
N LYS A 149 8.82 -36.79 -13.07
CA LYS A 149 8.04 -38.05 -13.14
C LYS A 149 7.54 -38.39 -14.54
N ASP A 150 7.02 -37.41 -15.22
CA ASP A 150 6.40 -37.53 -16.54
C ASP A 150 6.46 -36.21 -17.31
N GLU A 151 5.94 -36.21 -18.53
CA GLU A 151 5.91 -35.00 -19.41
C GLU A 151 5.07 -33.88 -18.83
N GLU A 152 3.97 -34.21 -18.13
CA GLU A 152 3.14 -33.17 -17.49
C GLU A 152 3.86 -32.51 -16.29
N ASP A 153 4.63 -33.26 -15.49
CA ASP A 153 5.48 -32.70 -14.43
C ASP A 153 6.56 -31.77 -15.01
N ALA A 154 7.14 -32.14 -16.18
CA ALA A 154 8.06 -31.30 -16.91
C ALA A 154 7.41 -30.00 -17.39
N LEU A 155 6.25 -30.08 -18.03
CA LEU A 155 5.49 -28.92 -18.50
C LEU A 155 5.07 -28.02 -17.34
N LYS A 156 4.58 -28.59 -16.26
CA LYS A 156 4.20 -27.87 -15.05
C LYS A 156 5.39 -27.12 -14.45
N GLY A 157 6.54 -27.76 -14.34
CA GLY A 157 7.76 -27.09 -13.87
C GLY A 157 8.21 -25.97 -14.80
N ALA A 158 8.13 -26.15 -16.11
CA ALA A 158 8.43 -25.10 -17.08
C ALA A 158 7.44 -23.93 -16.98
N ARG A 159 6.13 -24.21 -16.82
CA ARG A 159 5.11 -23.19 -16.58
C ARG A 159 5.38 -22.41 -15.29
N ASP A 160 5.81 -23.07 -14.21
CA ASP A 160 6.15 -22.39 -12.95
C ASP A 160 7.34 -21.40 -13.13
N ILE A 161 8.34 -21.77 -13.93
CA ILE A 161 9.47 -20.89 -14.26
C ILE A 161 8.98 -19.68 -15.08
N ILE A 162 8.16 -19.91 -16.12
CA ILE A 162 7.59 -18.85 -16.96
C ILE A 162 6.72 -17.92 -16.12
N ALA A 163 5.87 -18.47 -15.25
CA ALA A 163 5.01 -17.67 -14.38
C ALA A 163 5.80 -16.75 -13.45
N GLU A 164 6.92 -17.22 -12.91
CA GLU A 164 7.81 -16.39 -12.11
C GLU A 164 8.44 -15.28 -12.95
N GLN A 165 8.97 -15.57 -14.14
CA GLN A 165 9.55 -14.56 -15.05
C GLN A 165 8.53 -13.50 -15.44
N VAL A 166 7.30 -13.89 -15.77
CA VAL A 166 6.20 -12.94 -16.07
C VAL A 166 5.88 -12.07 -14.86
N SER A 167 5.89 -12.64 -13.65
CA SER A 167 5.59 -11.89 -12.44
C SER A 167 6.64 -10.85 -12.05
N GLU A 168 7.85 -11.00 -12.57
CA GLU A 168 9.00 -10.12 -12.36
C GLU A 168 9.23 -9.14 -13.52
N ASP A 169 8.50 -9.28 -14.62
CA ASP A 169 8.58 -8.33 -15.73
C ASP A 169 7.92 -7.00 -15.35
N GLU A 170 8.71 -5.94 -15.29
CA GLU A 170 8.25 -4.58 -15.01
C GLU A 170 7.10 -4.13 -15.94
N ARG A 171 7.11 -4.55 -17.21
CA ARG A 171 6.05 -4.21 -18.17
C ARG A 171 4.73 -4.85 -17.79
N ALA A 172 4.75 -6.11 -17.37
CA ALA A 172 3.56 -6.82 -16.89
C ALA A 172 2.99 -6.15 -15.64
N ARG A 173 3.86 -5.81 -14.68
CA ARG A 173 3.48 -5.12 -13.45
C ARG A 173 2.88 -3.75 -13.73
N ASN A 174 3.54 -2.94 -14.57
CA ASN A 174 3.06 -1.62 -14.95
C ASN A 174 1.75 -1.67 -15.73
N GLN A 175 1.57 -2.67 -16.61
CA GLN A 175 0.30 -2.89 -17.30
C GLN A 175 -0.83 -3.15 -16.31
N LEU A 176 -0.61 -4.02 -15.32
CA LEU A 176 -1.60 -4.30 -14.28
C LEU A 176 -1.85 -3.09 -13.37
N ARG A 177 -0.83 -2.37 -12.93
CA ARG A 177 -1.02 -1.12 -12.16
C ARG A 177 -1.90 -0.12 -12.89
N ASN A 178 -1.71 0.02 -14.21
CA ASN A 178 -2.55 0.88 -15.04
C ASN A 178 -4.02 0.41 -15.06
N GLN A 179 -4.26 -0.91 -15.11
CA GLN A 179 -5.61 -1.45 -15.05
C GLN A 179 -6.23 -1.25 -13.65
N PHE A 180 -5.51 -1.60 -12.60
CA PHE A 180 -5.93 -1.36 -11.21
C PHE A 180 -6.23 0.11 -10.97
N SER A 181 -5.35 1.00 -11.38
CA SER A 181 -5.55 2.45 -11.26
C SER A 181 -6.82 2.94 -11.97
N ARG A 182 -7.22 2.34 -13.07
CA ARG A 182 -8.37 2.80 -13.88
C ARG A 182 -9.68 2.12 -13.52
N GLN A 183 -9.63 0.82 -13.21
CA GLN A 183 -10.81 -0.06 -13.21
C GLN A 183 -10.97 -0.84 -11.91
N ALA A 184 -10.05 -0.71 -10.93
CA ALA A 184 -10.19 -1.46 -9.68
C ALA A 184 -11.50 -1.15 -8.98
N VAL A 185 -12.15 -2.20 -8.52
CA VAL A 185 -13.37 -2.18 -7.72
C VAL A 185 -13.02 -2.67 -6.32
N ILE A 186 -13.43 -1.92 -5.30
CA ILE A 186 -13.40 -2.40 -3.92
C ILE A 186 -14.67 -3.19 -3.67
N THR A 187 -14.51 -4.42 -3.20
CA THR A 187 -15.61 -5.29 -2.78
C THR A 187 -15.45 -5.66 -1.32
N SER A 188 -16.56 -5.74 -0.61
CA SER A 188 -16.56 -6.17 0.78
C SER A 188 -17.69 -7.17 1.01
N LYS A 189 -17.39 -8.24 1.75
CA LYS A 189 -18.37 -9.24 2.18
C LYS A 189 -18.19 -9.54 3.64
N VAL A 190 -19.30 -9.78 4.36
CA VAL A 190 -19.22 -10.23 5.75
C VAL A 190 -18.58 -11.61 5.84
N VAL A 191 -17.78 -11.83 6.86
CA VAL A 191 -17.21 -13.15 7.16
C VAL A 191 -18.34 -14.05 7.65
N LYS A 192 -18.50 -15.20 7.01
CA LYS A 192 -19.57 -16.15 7.31
C LYS A 192 -19.60 -16.54 8.79
N GLY A 193 -20.76 -16.39 9.41
CA GLY A 193 -20.99 -16.67 10.83
C GLY A 193 -20.62 -15.54 11.78
N LYS A 194 -20.31 -14.33 11.25
CA LYS A 194 -20.00 -13.13 12.05
C LYS A 194 -21.00 -11.98 11.81
N GLU A 195 -22.16 -12.27 11.26
CA GLU A 195 -23.16 -11.27 10.85
C GLU A 195 -23.65 -10.43 12.05
N GLU A 196 -23.84 -11.07 13.22
CA GLU A 196 -24.28 -10.38 14.44
C GLU A 196 -23.17 -9.50 15.02
N GLU A 197 -21.95 -10.03 15.13
CA GLU A 197 -20.78 -9.29 15.61
C GLU A 197 -20.44 -8.09 14.71
N ALA A 198 -20.66 -8.26 13.40
CA ALA A 198 -20.39 -7.26 12.38
C ALA A 198 -21.55 -6.25 12.18
N ALA A 199 -22.59 -6.24 12.99
CA ALA A 199 -23.81 -5.44 12.78
C ALA A 199 -23.53 -3.95 12.47
N LYS A 200 -22.48 -3.36 13.07
CA LYS A 200 -22.05 -1.97 12.81
C LYS A 200 -21.52 -1.73 11.39
N TYR A 201 -21.22 -2.81 10.64
CA TYR A 201 -20.74 -2.78 9.25
C TYR A 201 -21.77 -3.30 8.25
N ARG A 202 -23.06 -3.37 8.63
CA ARG A 202 -24.14 -3.95 7.81
C ARG A 202 -24.18 -3.41 6.38
N ASP A 203 -23.92 -2.12 6.18
CA ASP A 203 -23.91 -1.47 4.88
C ASP A 203 -22.79 -1.99 3.95
N TYR A 204 -21.83 -2.72 4.49
CA TYR A 204 -20.66 -3.28 3.79
C TYR A 204 -20.68 -4.80 3.70
N PHE A 205 -21.79 -5.47 4.02
CA PHE A 205 -21.91 -6.94 3.99
C PHE A 205 -21.88 -7.50 2.57
N ASP A 206 -22.38 -6.76 1.61
CA ASP A 206 -22.30 -7.04 0.18
C ASP A 206 -22.15 -5.71 -0.57
N PHE A 207 -20.94 -5.18 -0.53
CA PHE A 207 -20.62 -3.87 -1.05
C PHE A 207 -19.69 -3.99 -2.26
N SER A 208 -19.93 -3.18 -3.29
CA SER A 208 -19.11 -3.09 -4.48
C SER A 208 -19.15 -1.68 -5.07
N GLU A 209 -18.00 -1.05 -5.22
CA GLU A 209 -17.90 0.28 -5.81
C GLU A 209 -16.54 0.46 -6.52
N PRO A 210 -16.48 1.22 -7.65
CA PRO A 210 -15.19 1.58 -8.25
C PRO A 210 -14.30 2.31 -7.22
N LEU A 211 -13.06 1.83 -7.04
CA LEU A 211 -12.13 2.36 -6.03
C LEU A 211 -11.95 3.89 -6.14
N LYS A 212 -11.93 4.42 -7.37
CA LYS A 212 -11.83 5.87 -7.62
C LYS A 212 -12.99 6.69 -7.07
N ARG A 213 -14.17 6.09 -6.91
CA ARG A 213 -15.38 6.76 -6.44
C ARG A 213 -15.65 6.50 -4.96
N CYS A 214 -14.96 5.53 -4.38
CA CYS A 214 -15.13 5.20 -2.98
C CYS A 214 -14.59 6.35 -2.12
N SER A 215 -15.48 6.95 -1.33
CA SER A 215 -15.09 8.03 -0.42
C SER A 215 -14.20 7.51 0.70
N SER A 216 -13.29 8.37 1.19
CA SER A 216 -12.30 8.00 2.20
C SER A 216 -12.93 7.45 3.48
N HIS A 217 -14.05 8.01 3.94
CA HIS A 217 -14.72 7.50 5.15
C HIS A 217 -15.30 6.09 4.96
N ARG A 218 -15.85 5.77 3.78
CA ARG A 218 -16.33 4.40 3.46
C ARG A 218 -15.16 3.42 3.38
N LEU A 219 -14.12 3.78 2.65
CA LEU A 219 -12.93 2.95 2.54
C LEU A 219 -12.33 2.66 3.92
N LEU A 220 -12.18 3.66 4.77
CA LEU A 220 -11.65 3.48 6.13
C LEU A 220 -12.58 2.63 7.02
N ALA A 221 -13.91 2.76 6.88
CA ALA A 221 -14.85 1.91 7.59
C ALA A 221 -14.73 0.44 7.17
N ILE A 222 -14.65 0.17 5.85
CA ILE A 222 -14.45 -1.18 5.29
C ILE A 222 -13.13 -1.77 5.78
N ARG A 223 -12.03 -0.99 5.72
CA ARG A 223 -10.70 -1.43 6.17
C ARG A 223 -10.64 -1.71 7.67
N ARG A 224 -11.40 -0.96 8.47
CA ARG A 224 -11.56 -1.24 9.90
C ARG A 224 -12.28 -2.57 10.12
N GLY A 225 -13.40 -2.81 9.43
CA GLY A 225 -14.12 -4.09 9.50
C GLY A 225 -13.25 -5.28 9.07
N GLU A 226 -12.36 -5.08 8.08
CA GLU A 226 -11.39 -6.09 7.68
C GLU A 226 -10.34 -6.34 8.77
N SER A 227 -9.78 -5.29 9.37
CA SER A 227 -8.78 -5.41 10.45
C SER A 227 -9.34 -6.06 11.72
N GLU A 228 -10.63 -5.90 11.98
CA GLU A 228 -11.35 -6.60 13.04
C GLU A 228 -11.72 -8.06 12.67
N GLY A 229 -11.41 -8.49 11.45
CA GLY A 229 -11.71 -9.84 10.96
C GLY A 229 -13.21 -10.11 10.75
N LEU A 230 -14.01 -9.05 10.56
CA LEU A 230 -15.47 -9.09 10.36
C LEU A 230 -15.86 -9.00 8.88
N LEU A 231 -15.05 -8.33 8.07
CA LEU A 231 -15.24 -8.19 6.63
C LEU A 231 -14.09 -8.85 5.87
N LYS A 232 -14.42 -9.41 4.70
CA LYS A 232 -13.44 -9.84 3.70
C LYS A 232 -13.46 -8.82 2.57
N VAL A 233 -12.32 -8.18 2.33
CA VAL A 233 -12.17 -7.10 1.35
C VAL A 233 -11.30 -7.55 0.20
N SER A 234 -11.62 -7.11 -1.01
CA SER A 234 -10.79 -7.27 -2.20
C SER A 234 -10.80 -5.98 -3.02
N ILE A 235 -9.66 -5.65 -3.61
CA ILE A 235 -9.49 -4.51 -4.50
C ILE A 235 -8.90 -5.03 -5.80
N SER A 236 -9.73 -5.26 -6.80
CA SER A 236 -9.31 -5.82 -8.08
C SER A 236 -10.16 -5.29 -9.24
N PRO A 237 -9.59 -5.10 -10.43
CA PRO A 237 -10.36 -5.02 -11.66
C PRO A 237 -10.91 -6.40 -12.05
N ASP A 238 -11.53 -6.49 -13.22
CA ASP A 238 -11.97 -7.78 -13.79
C ASP A 238 -10.78 -8.68 -14.08
N ASP A 239 -10.83 -9.91 -13.54
CA ASP A 239 -9.73 -10.88 -13.62
C ASP A 239 -9.49 -11.39 -15.04
N GLU A 240 -10.56 -11.61 -15.82
CA GLU A 240 -10.43 -12.13 -17.19
C GLU A 240 -9.86 -11.06 -18.13
N GLU A 241 -10.27 -9.80 -17.96
CA GLU A 241 -9.71 -8.69 -18.73
C GLU A 241 -8.22 -8.51 -18.41
N CYS A 242 -7.82 -8.59 -17.14
CA CYS A 242 -6.42 -8.47 -16.74
C CYS A 242 -5.56 -9.61 -17.29
N ALA A 243 -6.01 -10.85 -17.11
CA ALA A 243 -5.33 -12.03 -17.62
C ALA A 243 -5.22 -12.01 -19.15
N GLY A 244 -6.30 -11.66 -19.84
CA GLY A 244 -6.33 -11.57 -21.30
C GLY A 244 -5.36 -10.52 -21.85
N ARG A 245 -5.24 -9.37 -21.21
CA ARG A 245 -4.25 -8.34 -21.61
C ARG A 245 -2.80 -8.80 -21.38
N LEU A 246 -2.54 -9.52 -20.30
CA LEU A 246 -1.22 -10.13 -20.10
C LEU A 246 -0.94 -11.21 -21.14
N GLU A 247 -1.91 -12.07 -21.45
CA GLU A 247 -1.75 -13.06 -22.53
C GLU A 247 -1.36 -12.40 -23.85
N GLN A 248 -2.00 -11.31 -24.24
CA GLN A 248 -1.67 -10.56 -25.45
C GLN A 248 -0.22 -10.04 -25.49
N MET A 249 0.42 -9.84 -24.34
CA MET A 249 1.83 -9.42 -24.27
C MET A 249 2.80 -10.58 -24.52
N TYR A 250 2.44 -11.80 -24.14
CA TYR A 250 3.36 -12.93 -24.12
C TYR A 250 3.03 -14.01 -25.15
N VAL A 251 1.78 -14.22 -25.47
CA VAL A 251 1.34 -15.26 -26.43
C VAL A 251 1.43 -14.70 -27.86
N ARG A 252 2.22 -15.36 -28.70
CA ARG A 252 2.56 -14.88 -30.06
C ARG A 252 2.02 -15.76 -31.19
N GLY A 253 1.52 -16.94 -30.89
CA GLY A 253 1.08 -17.92 -31.89
C GLY A 253 -0.06 -18.80 -31.39
N ASN A 254 -0.36 -19.87 -32.14
CA ASN A 254 -1.47 -20.77 -31.87
C ASN A 254 -1.00 -22.24 -31.66
N ASN A 255 0.30 -22.47 -31.56
CA ASN A 255 0.85 -23.80 -31.37
C ASN A 255 0.78 -24.23 -29.87
N GLU A 256 1.15 -25.47 -29.61
CA GLU A 256 1.11 -26.04 -28.25
C GLU A 256 2.01 -25.24 -27.27
N CYS A 257 3.18 -24.78 -27.70
CA CYS A 257 4.03 -23.91 -26.88
C CYS A 257 3.30 -22.62 -26.47
N SER A 258 2.57 -22.02 -27.42
CA SER A 258 1.80 -20.80 -27.15
C SER A 258 0.69 -21.05 -26.13
N ARG A 259 0.02 -22.22 -26.19
CA ARG A 259 -0.98 -22.64 -25.20
C ARG A 259 -0.34 -22.77 -23.80
N GLN A 260 0.81 -23.45 -23.71
CA GLN A 260 1.53 -23.61 -22.44
C GLN A 260 1.99 -22.25 -21.86
N VAL A 261 2.42 -21.30 -22.69
CA VAL A 261 2.76 -19.94 -22.25
C VAL A 261 1.50 -19.23 -21.75
N GLY A 262 0.36 -19.34 -22.44
CA GLY A 262 -0.90 -18.75 -22.00
C GLY A 262 -1.34 -19.26 -20.62
N GLU A 263 -1.27 -20.59 -20.39
CA GLU A 263 -1.54 -21.18 -19.09
C GLU A 263 -0.60 -20.65 -18.00
N ALA A 264 0.70 -20.52 -18.30
CA ALA A 264 1.69 -19.97 -17.37
C ALA A 264 1.41 -18.50 -17.04
N VAL A 265 1.01 -17.68 -18.02
CA VAL A 265 0.65 -16.25 -17.81
C VAL A 265 -0.60 -16.12 -16.94
N ARG A 266 -1.62 -16.95 -17.15
CA ARG A 266 -2.82 -16.98 -16.29
C ARG A 266 -2.49 -17.37 -14.85
N ASP A 267 -1.62 -18.37 -14.67
CA ASP A 267 -1.13 -18.76 -13.33
C ASP A 267 -0.31 -17.65 -12.69
N ALA A 268 0.59 -16.99 -13.45
CA ALA A 268 1.36 -15.84 -13.00
C ALA A 268 0.44 -14.71 -12.50
N TYR A 269 -0.60 -14.38 -13.26
CA TYR A 269 -1.58 -13.39 -12.86
C TYR A 269 -2.26 -13.79 -11.56
N LYS A 270 -2.91 -14.94 -11.53
CA LYS A 270 -3.76 -15.37 -10.43
C LYS A 270 -3.00 -15.57 -9.12
N ARG A 271 -1.82 -16.18 -9.19
CA ARG A 271 -1.05 -16.62 -8.02
C ARG A 271 -0.01 -15.62 -7.55
N LEU A 272 0.59 -14.85 -8.46
CA LEU A 272 1.74 -14.01 -8.14
C LEU A 272 1.44 -12.51 -8.29
N LEU A 273 0.98 -12.09 -9.46
CA LEU A 273 0.81 -10.67 -9.78
C LEU A 273 -0.39 -10.06 -9.07
N LYS A 274 -1.58 -10.66 -9.18
CA LYS A 274 -2.81 -10.13 -8.58
C LYS A 274 -2.66 -9.91 -7.08
N PRO A 275 -2.24 -10.88 -6.26
CA PRO A 275 -2.09 -10.66 -4.82
C PRO A 275 -1.08 -9.57 -4.47
N SER A 276 0.01 -9.48 -5.25
CA SER A 276 1.05 -8.45 -5.07
C SER A 276 0.51 -7.04 -5.36
N ILE A 277 -0.12 -6.85 -6.52
CA ILE A 277 -0.66 -5.55 -6.94
C ILE A 277 -1.89 -5.17 -6.08
N GLU A 278 -2.73 -6.12 -5.72
CA GLU A 278 -3.86 -5.88 -4.80
C GLU A 278 -3.38 -5.36 -3.45
N THR A 279 -2.31 -5.94 -2.89
CA THR A 279 -1.69 -5.46 -1.65
C THR A 279 -1.16 -4.04 -1.80
N GLU A 280 -0.48 -3.74 -2.92
CA GLU A 280 0.03 -2.42 -3.25
C GLU A 280 -1.12 -1.38 -3.30
N PHE A 281 -2.18 -1.65 -4.07
CA PHE A 281 -3.33 -0.75 -4.18
C PHE A 281 -4.14 -0.63 -2.90
N SER A 282 -4.18 -1.67 -2.10
CA SER A 282 -4.78 -1.68 -0.77
C SER A 282 -4.06 -0.71 0.17
N ALA A 283 -2.73 -0.72 0.17
CA ALA A 283 -1.91 0.21 0.96
C ALA A 283 -2.03 1.65 0.45
N LEU A 284 -1.87 1.87 -0.85
CA LEU A 284 -1.96 3.21 -1.47
C LEU A 284 -3.34 3.86 -1.27
N SER A 285 -4.41 3.09 -1.44
CA SER A 285 -5.77 3.61 -1.25
C SER A 285 -6.04 3.97 0.22
N LYS A 286 -5.52 3.18 1.16
CA LYS A 286 -5.63 3.47 2.59
C LYS A 286 -4.84 4.73 2.96
N GLU A 287 -3.58 4.85 2.53
CA GLU A 287 -2.74 6.04 2.79
C GLU A 287 -3.45 7.32 2.31
N LYS A 288 -3.95 7.30 1.07
CA LYS A 288 -4.71 8.43 0.51
C LYS A 288 -5.98 8.75 1.31
N ALA A 289 -6.70 7.74 1.78
CA ALA A 289 -7.91 7.94 2.57
C ALA A 289 -7.59 8.47 3.98
N ASP A 290 -6.52 8.02 4.60
CA ASP A 290 -6.03 8.52 5.89
C ASP A 290 -5.65 10.01 5.76
N GLU A 291 -4.89 10.40 4.73
CA GLU A 291 -4.51 11.80 4.48
C GLU A 291 -5.74 12.72 4.30
N GLU A 292 -6.72 12.26 3.51
CA GLU A 292 -7.96 13.02 3.32
C GLU A 292 -8.76 13.15 4.62
N ALA A 293 -8.89 12.08 5.38
CA ALA A 293 -9.60 12.08 6.67
C ALA A 293 -8.93 13.02 7.68
N ILE A 294 -7.59 13.00 7.77
CA ILE A 294 -6.82 13.91 8.62
C ILE A 294 -7.03 15.36 8.20
N ARG A 295 -7.00 15.64 6.90
CA ARG A 295 -7.22 17.01 6.38
C ARG A 295 -8.61 17.53 6.72
N VAL A 296 -9.65 16.71 6.53
CA VAL A 296 -11.03 17.07 6.88
C VAL A 296 -11.16 17.30 8.39
N PHE A 297 -10.61 16.39 9.19
CA PHE A 297 -10.61 16.52 10.64
C PHE A 297 -9.91 17.81 11.11
N ALA A 298 -8.72 18.10 10.59
CA ALA A 298 -7.98 19.31 10.92
C ALA A 298 -8.76 20.58 10.55
N GLY A 299 -9.44 20.58 9.38
CA GLY A 299 -10.30 21.67 8.95
C GLY A 299 -11.47 21.91 9.91
N ASN A 300 -12.17 20.84 10.30
CA ASN A 300 -13.29 20.91 11.24
C ASN A 300 -12.83 21.37 12.64
N LEU A 301 -11.71 20.82 13.12
CA LEU A 301 -11.14 21.21 14.41
C LEU A 301 -10.76 22.69 14.42
N ARG A 302 -10.14 23.17 13.32
CA ARG A 302 -9.80 24.59 13.18
C ARG A 302 -11.05 25.47 13.26
N GLN A 303 -12.14 25.10 12.59
CA GLN A 303 -13.40 25.85 12.65
C GLN A 303 -13.98 25.88 14.08
N LEU A 304 -13.93 24.77 14.81
CA LEU A 304 -14.36 24.71 16.19
C LEU A 304 -13.52 25.60 17.11
N LEU A 305 -12.18 25.55 16.95
CA LEU A 305 -11.26 26.35 17.77
C LEU A 305 -11.34 27.85 17.47
N LEU A 306 -11.74 28.24 16.25
CA LEU A 306 -11.93 29.63 15.84
C LEU A 306 -13.36 30.12 15.98
N ALA A 307 -14.27 29.27 16.51
CA ALA A 307 -15.64 29.69 16.76
C ALA A 307 -15.69 30.85 17.77
N PRO A 308 -16.62 31.80 17.61
CA PRO A 308 -16.74 32.91 18.54
C PRO A 308 -16.98 32.37 19.97
N PRO A 309 -16.42 33.03 20.98
CA PRO A 309 -16.59 32.63 22.36
C PRO A 309 -18.07 32.65 22.75
N LEU A 310 -18.48 31.70 23.60
CA LEU A 310 -19.86 31.57 24.03
C LEU A 310 -20.41 32.82 24.77
N GLY A 311 -19.49 33.70 25.18
CA GLY A 311 -19.80 34.88 25.99
C GLY A 311 -19.97 34.55 27.46
N GLN A 312 -20.40 35.55 28.25
CA GLN A 312 -20.61 35.40 29.69
C GLN A 312 -21.92 34.67 29.99
N LYS A 313 -21.85 33.36 30.04
CA LYS A 313 -22.99 32.46 30.34
C LYS A 313 -22.64 31.44 31.40
N ARG A 314 -23.63 30.99 32.14
CA ARG A 314 -23.44 29.78 32.95
C ARG A 314 -23.32 28.57 32.02
N VAL A 315 -22.31 27.75 32.23
CA VAL A 315 -21.99 26.62 31.37
C VAL A 315 -21.85 25.35 32.19
N MET A 316 -22.44 24.28 31.70
CA MET A 316 -22.13 22.94 32.16
C MET A 316 -21.34 22.22 31.08
N GLY A 317 -20.07 21.89 31.37
CA GLY A 317 -19.21 21.08 30.53
C GLY A 317 -19.32 19.62 30.92
N VAL A 318 -19.49 18.75 29.93
CA VAL A 318 -19.54 17.30 30.12
C VAL A 318 -18.46 16.65 29.25
N ASP A 319 -17.55 15.91 29.87
CA ASP A 319 -16.51 15.10 29.19
C ASP A 319 -16.85 13.62 29.41
N PRO A 320 -17.45 12.93 28.41
CA PRO A 320 -17.87 11.55 28.55
C PRO A 320 -16.66 10.61 28.53
N GLY A 321 -16.41 9.92 29.65
CA GLY A 321 -15.39 8.90 29.80
C GLY A 321 -15.98 7.50 29.90
N TYR A 322 -15.73 6.64 28.91
CA TYR A 322 -16.31 5.29 28.83
C TYR A 322 -15.92 4.37 29.98
N ARG A 323 -14.71 4.53 30.54
CA ARG A 323 -14.22 3.70 31.67
C ARG A 323 -14.10 4.44 32.97
N THR A 324 -13.95 5.75 32.92
CA THR A 324 -13.69 6.60 34.10
C THR A 324 -14.89 7.41 34.53
N GLY A 325 -16.02 7.26 33.83
CA GLY A 325 -17.25 8.04 34.08
C GLY A 325 -17.22 9.39 33.35
N CYS A 326 -18.39 10.04 33.33
CA CYS A 326 -18.54 11.39 32.80
C CYS A 326 -18.03 12.42 33.81
N LYS A 327 -17.09 13.24 33.42
CA LYS A 327 -16.65 14.40 34.19
C LYS A 327 -17.57 15.56 33.89
N ILE A 328 -18.16 16.15 34.93
CA ILE A 328 -19.07 17.28 34.83
C ILE A 328 -18.44 18.47 35.54
N VAL A 329 -18.51 19.63 34.86
CA VAL A 329 -18.02 20.90 35.40
C VAL A 329 -19.07 21.96 35.18
N CYS A 330 -19.45 22.68 36.23
CA CYS A 330 -20.35 23.82 36.18
C CYS A 330 -19.60 25.12 36.44
N LEU A 331 -19.73 26.06 35.51
CA LEU A 331 -19.09 27.38 35.58
C LEU A 331 -20.11 28.48 35.66
N ASP A 332 -19.79 29.55 36.38
CA ASP A 332 -20.58 30.78 36.37
C ASP A 332 -20.35 31.61 35.09
N ALA A 333 -21.03 32.76 35.02
CA ALA A 333 -20.90 33.66 33.86
C ALA A 333 -19.49 34.28 33.71
N GLN A 334 -18.67 34.25 34.72
CA GLN A 334 -17.29 34.76 34.75
C GLN A 334 -16.27 33.65 34.46
N GLY A 335 -16.71 32.38 34.32
CA GLY A 335 -15.85 31.23 34.11
C GLY A 335 -15.31 30.62 35.42
N SER A 336 -15.77 31.06 36.60
CA SER A 336 -15.37 30.50 37.88
C SER A 336 -16.03 29.14 38.09
N LEU A 337 -15.27 28.18 38.62
CA LEU A 337 -15.76 26.84 38.91
C LEU A 337 -16.79 26.88 40.05
N LEU A 338 -18.03 26.49 39.79
CA LEU A 338 -19.09 26.35 40.78
C LEU A 338 -19.16 24.94 41.35
N HIS A 339 -19.06 23.94 40.49
CA HIS A 339 -19.15 22.54 40.89
C HIS A 339 -18.44 21.65 39.90
N ASN A 340 -17.85 20.56 40.38
CA ASN A 340 -17.30 19.50 39.54
C ASN A 340 -17.59 18.13 40.15
N GLU A 341 -17.90 17.16 39.28
CA GLU A 341 -18.21 15.80 39.71
C GLU A 341 -17.82 14.80 38.59
N THR A 342 -17.56 13.56 38.98
CA THR A 342 -17.39 12.45 38.06
C THR A 342 -18.53 11.46 38.25
N CYS A 343 -19.45 11.43 37.28
CA CYS A 343 -20.61 10.52 37.30
C CYS A 343 -20.25 9.22 36.59
N LEU A 344 -20.36 8.10 37.29
CA LEU A 344 -20.28 6.77 36.68
C LEU A 344 -21.65 6.44 36.08
N LEU A 345 -21.73 6.36 34.73
CA LEU A 345 -22.93 5.90 34.04
C LEU A 345 -22.95 4.36 34.15
N TYR A 346 -23.78 3.86 35.00
CA TYR A 346 -24.13 2.43 35.05
C TYR A 346 -25.10 2.18 33.89
N THR A 347 -24.66 1.43 32.89
CA THR A 347 -25.39 1.17 31.62
C THR A 347 -26.70 0.37 31.81
N SER A 348 -26.99 -0.10 33.00
CA SER A 348 -28.22 -0.83 33.32
C SER A 348 -29.42 0.04 33.71
N ASP A 349 -29.20 1.30 34.12
CA ASP A 349 -30.29 2.13 34.66
C ASP A 349 -30.91 3.11 33.64
N ALA A 350 -30.22 3.41 32.52
CA ALA A 350 -30.72 4.42 31.59
C ALA A 350 -31.67 3.88 30.52
N ALA A 351 -31.76 2.57 30.34
CA ALA A 351 -32.61 1.94 29.34
C ALA A 351 -33.94 1.43 29.86
N ASP A 352 -34.04 1.16 31.16
CA ASP A 352 -35.24 0.59 31.78
C ASP A 352 -36.26 1.65 32.26
N ASP A 353 -35.83 2.91 32.42
CA ASP A 353 -36.73 4.00 32.88
C ASP A 353 -37.49 4.70 31.72
N LEU A 354 -37.33 4.30 30.48
CA LEU A 354 -38.03 4.87 29.31
C LEU A 354 -39.23 4.04 28.83
N ILE A 355 -39.61 2.97 29.56
CA ILE A 355 -40.83 2.20 29.30
C ILE A 355 -41.69 2.24 30.57
N GLY A 356 -42.21 3.40 30.85
CA GLY A 356 -43.23 3.66 31.84
C GLY A 356 -44.29 4.61 31.27
#